data_731553d1eafaf27ebd20f328e3ff54c3
#
_entry.id   731553d1eafaf27ebd20f328e3ff54c3
#
_cell.length_a   1.000
_cell.length_b   1.000
_cell.length_c   1.000
_cell.angle_alpha   90.00
_cell.angle_beta   90.00
_cell.angle_gamma   90.00
#
_symmetry.space_group_name_H-M   'P 1'
#
loop_
_entity.id
_entity.type
_entity.pdbx_description
1 polymer ?
#
loop_
_entity_poly.entity_id
_entity_poly.type
_entity_poly.pdbx_seq_one_letter_code
_entity_poly.pdbx_strand_id
1 'polypeptide(L)'
;MHNCETCDRTFASEEALHQHERDSPAHAVTYDCETCDRTFASEEALHQHECDSSTHASAEGWSMHASLHDDVSQLLIADGLLVEFHATGGFQDCVKSYDTNIMGRFNCGYAACPVQKWSSKMIAITIRLYPDQRYNAVVWHQRCQHCDSVGQPMLDGTYAERIAYRLKRWFGIQVEIPYYSGESNGPHQRDLCEGCNNGHCRALL
;
A
#
# COMPACT_ATOMS: atom_id res chain seq x y z
N MET A 1 -38.50 -24.31 27.12
CA MET A 1 -37.41 -23.38 27.46
C MET A 1 -36.33 -23.56 26.41
N HIS A 2 -35.85 -22.47 25.87
CA HIS A 2 -34.86 -22.42 24.77
C HIS A 2 -33.57 -21.85 25.30
N ASN A 3 -32.49 -22.59 25.21
CA ASN A 3 -31.17 -22.18 25.73
C ASN A 3 -30.32 -21.59 24.62
N CYS A 4 -29.67 -20.49 24.90
CA CYS A 4 -28.63 -19.95 24.02
C CYS A 4 -27.32 -20.73 24.22
N GLU A 5 -26.81 -21.33 23.17
CA GLU A 5 -25.59 -22.16 23.22
C GLU A 5 -24.30 -21.34 23.47
N THR A 6 -24.36 -20.04 23.25
CA THR A 6 -23.17 -19.18 23.37
C THR A 6 -23.01 -18.52 24.74
N CYS A 7 -24.12 -18.26 25.47
CA CYS A 7 -24.07 -17.57 26.77
C CYS A 7 -24.88 -18.23 27.88
N ASP A 8 -25.36 -19.47 27.70
CA ASP A 8 -26.11 -20.28 28.65
C ASP A 8 -27.40 -19.65 29.22
N ARG A 9 -27.92 -18.59 28.59
CA ARG A 9 -29.20 -17.96 28.98
C ARG A 9 -30.36 -18.76 28.46
N THR A 10 -31.42 -18.86 29.30
CA THR A 10 -32.64 -19.58 29.00
C THR A 10 -33.79 -18.60 28.69
N PHE A 11 -34.57 -18.87 27.64
CA PHE A 11 -35.68 -18.04 27.18
C PHE A 11 -36.99 -18.81 27.19
N ALA A 12 -38.09 -18.08 27.41
CA ALA A 12 -39.41 -18.63 27.50
C ALA A 12 -39.99 -19.09 26.14
N SER A 13 -39.53 -18.47 25.04
CA SER A 13 -39.96 -18.79 23.67
C SER A 13 -38.74 -18.80 22.71
N GLU A 14 -38.94 -19.45 21.56
CA GLU A 14 -37.94 -19.48 20.47
C GLU A 14 -37.71 -18.09 19.87
N GLU A 15 -38.77 -17.29 19.75
CA GLU A 15 -38.67 -15.90 19.26
C GLU A 15 -37.82 -15.02 20.17
N ALA A 16 -37.96 -15.21 21.51
CA ALA A 16 -37.12 -14.48 22.48
C ALA A 16 -35.64 -14.92 22.43
N LEU A 17 -35.36 -16.19 22.14
CA LEU A 17 -34.01 -16.69 21.91
C LEU A 17 -33.42 -16.05 20.63
N HIS A 18 -34.13 -16.11 19.51
CA HIS A 18 -33.68 -15.51 18.25
C HIS A 18 -33.50 -13.99 18.34
N GLN A 19 -34.35 -13.30 19.09
CA GLN A 19 -34.20 -11.87 19.37
C GLN A 19 -32.89 -11.61 20.14
N HIS A 20 -32.66 -12.41 21.20
CA HIS A 20 -31.44 -12.32 21.98
C HIS A 20 -30.16 -12.61 21.15
N GLU A 21 -30.18 -13.61 20.27
CA GLU A 21 -29.04 -13.95 19.40
C GLU A 21 -28.71 -12.84 18.41
N ARG A 22 -29.72 -12.12 17.90
CA ARG A 22 -29.50 -10.98 17.00
C ARG A 22 -29.00 -9.72 17.71
N ASP A 23 -29.53 -9.45 18.91
CA ASP A 23 -29.35 -8.16 19.58
C ASP A 23 -28.26 -8.18 20.68
N SER A 24 -27.76 -9.38 21.03
CA SER A 24 -26.76 -9.50 22.07
C SER A 24 -25.34 -9.22 21.56
N PRO A 25 -24.61 -8.26 22.14
CA PRO A 25 -23.20 -8.02 21.82
C PRO A 25 -22.31 -9.26 22.01
N ALA A 26 -22.74 -10.22 22.86
CA ALA A 26 -21.99 -11.45 23.10
C ALA A 26 -22.08 -12.44 21.92
N HIS A 27 -22.96 -12.21 20.94
CA HIS A 27 -23.15 -13.03 19.75
C HIS A 27 -22.72 -12.33 18.45
N ALA A 28 -22.26 -11.07 18.56
CA ALA A 28 -21.72 -10.37 17.41
C ALA A 28 -20.46 -11.10 16.93
N VAL A 29 -20.49 -11.56 15.68
CA VAL A 29 -19.28 -12.06 15.02
C VAL A 29 -18.33 -10.87 14.89
N THR A 30 -17.17 -11.01 15.47
CA THR A 30 -16.12 -10.00 15.38
C THR A 30 -14.96 -10.53 14.53
N TYR A 31 -14.31 -9.64 13.81
CA TYR A 31 -13.19 -9.93 12.95
C TYR A 31 -11.96 -9.26 13.52
N ASP A 32 -11.00 -10.06 13.97
CA ASP A 32 -9.79 -9.57 14.60
C ASP A 32 -8.70 -9.35 13.55
N CYS A 33 -8.01 -8.21 13.64
CA CYS A 33 -6.86 -7.96 12.81
C CYS A 33 -5.63 -8.63 13.41
N GLU A 34 -5.04 -9.59 12.71
CA GLU A 34 -3.88 -10.36 13.16
C GLU A 34 -2.61 -9.51 13.38
N THR A 35 -2.59 -8.28 12.84
CA THR A 35 -1.40 -7.42 12.89
C THR A 35 -1.44 -6.36 13.99
N CYS A 36 -2.61 -5.94 14.48
CA CYS A 36 -2.71 -4.83 15.45
C CYS A 36 -3.73 -5.00 16.57
N ASP A 37 -4.21 -6.22 16.80
CA ASP A 37 -5.18 -6.58 17.86
C ASP A 37 -6.48 -5.75 17.86
N ARG A 38 -6.84 -5.10 16.74
CA ARG A 38 -8.12 -4.40 16.61
C ARG A 38 -9.19 -5.34 16.14
N THR A 39 -10.40 -5.17 16.70
CA THR A 39 -11.59 -5.96 16.42
C THR A 39 -12.60 -5.13 15.63
N PHE A 40 -13.21 -5.73 14.60
CA PHE A 40 -14.16 -5.09 13.69
C PHE A 40 -15.50 -5.82 13.68
N ALA A 41 -16.57 -5.08 13.43
CA ALA A 41 -17.93 -5.60 13.42
C ALA A 41 -18.32 -6.27 12.08
N SER A 42 -17.49 -6.16 11.04
CA SER A 42 -17.70 -6.82 9.74
C SER A 42 -16.36 -7.12 9.06
N GLU A 43 -16.38 -8.09 8.15
CA GLU A 43 -15.25 -8.45 7.30
C GLU A 43 -14.82 -7.29 6.39
N GLU A 44 -15.79 -6.52 5.86
CA GLU A 44 -15.51 -5.33 5.06
C GLU A 44 -14.78 -4.25 5.87
N ALA A 45 -15.17 -4.05 7.15
CA ALA A 45 -14.52 -3.08 8.02
C ALA A 45 -13.10 -3.52 8.38
N LEU A 46 -12.87 -4.82 8.58
CA LEU A 46 -11.53 -5.39 8.74
C LEU A 46 -10.70 -5.18 7.47
N HIS A 47 -11.22 -5.57 6.31
CA HIS A 47 -10.53 -5.42 5.03
C HIS A 47 -10.23 -3.95 4.71
N GLN A 48 -11.17 -3.04 4.94
CA GLN A 48 -10.92 -1.60 4.80
C GLN A 48 -9.81 -1.12 5.73
N HIS A 49 -9.81 -1.57 6.99
CA HIS A 49 -8.75 -1.27 7.94
C HIS A 49 -7.39 -1.83 7.49
N GLU A 50 -7.32 -3.04 6.97
CA GLU A 50 -6.09 -3.64 6.44
C GLU A 50 -5.55 -2.87 5.23
N CYS A 51 -6.44 -2.42 4.33
CA CYS A 51 -6.06 -1.61 3.18
C CYS A 51 -5.60 -0.19 3.55
N ASP A 52 -6.26 0.44 4.54
CA ASP A 52 -6.01 1.84 4.91
C ASP A 52 -4.99 1.99 6.04
N SER A 53 -4.73 0.92 6.78
CA SER A 53 -3.83 0.97 7.93
C SER A 53 -2.38 0.95 7.50
N SER A 54 -1.69 2.05 7.69
CA SER A 54 -0.24 2.16 7.50
C SER A 54 0.57 1.16 8.36
N THR A 55 -0.03 0.60 9.40
CA THR A 55 0.59 -0.42 10.28
C THR A 55 0.67 -1.81 9.62
N HIS A 56 -0.20 -2.10 8.63
CA HIS A 56 -0.25 -3.42 7.98
C HIS A 56 0.65 -3.54 6.76
N ALA A 57 0.92 -2.43 6.09
CA ALA A 57 1.80 -2.39 4.91
C ALA A 57 3.29 -2.65 5.23
N SER A 58 3.66 -2.79 6.49
CA SER A 58 5.07 -2.77 6.91
C SER A 58 5.75 -4.13 6.97
N ALA A 59 5.03 -5.25 6.89
CA ALA A 59 5.65 -6.59 6.94
C ALA A 59 6.37 -6.98 5.64
N GLU A 60 5.90 -6.50 4.50
CA GLU A 60 6.37 -6.97 3.18
C GLU A 60 7.52 -6.14 2.57
N GLY A 61 7.92 -5.03 3.17
CA GLY A 61 8.99 -4.17 2.64
C GLY A 61 8.62 -3.40 1.35
N TRP A 62 7.35 -3.44 0.95
CA TRP A 62 6.80 -2.73 -0.20
C TRP A 62 5.32 -2.40 -0.02
N SER A 63 4.80 -1.48 -0.84
CA SER A 63 3.37 -1.13 -0.87
C SER A 63 2.90 -0.71 -2.26
N MET A 64 1.60 -0.76 -2.48
CA MET A 64 0.91 -0.17 -3.63
C MET A 64 -0.08 0.89 -3.15
N HIS A 65 -0.28 1.93 -3.94
CA HIS A 65 -1.07 3.11 -3.55
C HIS A 65 -2.22 3.35 -4.53
N ALA A 66 -3.29 2.55 -4.42
CA ALA A 66 -4.49 2.69 -5.23
C ALA A 66 -5.16 4.06 -5.06
N SER A 67 -5.09 4.65 -3.86
CA SER A 67 -5.63 5.98 -3.55
C SER A 67 -4.97 7.12 -4.36
N LEU A 68 -3.78 6.91 -4.92
CA LEU A 68 -3.09 7.88 -5.78
C LEU A 68 -3.37 7.65 -7.28
N HIS A 69 -4.29 6.75 -7.62
CA HIS A 69 -4.66 6.50 -9.01
C HIS A 69 -5.26 7.72 -9.70
N ASP A 70 -6.08 8.49 -9.01
CA ASP A 70 -6.70 9.69 -9.56
C ASP A 70 -5.66 10.74 -9.97
N ASP A 71 -4.60 10.92 -9.19
CA ASP A 71 -3.50 11.83 -9.52
C ASP A 71 -2.77 11.39 -10.81
N VAL A 72 -2.54 10.08 -10.96
CA VAL A 72 -1.94 9.53 -12.18
C VAL A 72 -2.87 9.69 -13.37
N SER A 73 -4.17 9.39 -13.20
CA SER A 73 -5.18 9.47 -14.26
C SER A 73 -5.34 10.88 -14.78
N GLN A 74 -5.37 11.89 -13.91
CA GLN A 74 -5.44 13.30 -14.30
C GLN A 74 -4.29 13.70 -15.23
N LEU A 75 -3.08 13.21 -14.99
CA LEU A 75 -1.92 13.47 -15.83
C LEU A 75 -1.98 12.74 -17.19
N LEU A 76 -2.78 11.69 -17.32
CA LEU A 76 -2.90 10.86 -18.53
C LEU A 76 -4.09 11.28 -19.42
N ILE A 77 -5.18 11.75 -18.82
CA ILE A 77 -6.40 12.15 -19.53
C ILE A 77 -6.13 13.25 -20.55
N ALA A 78 -5.22 14.18 -20.25
CA ALA A 78 -4.84 15.27 -21.18
C ALA A 78 -4.28 14.74 -22.52
N ASP A 79 -3.71 13.54 -22.53
CA ASP A 79 -3.18 12.88 -23.73
C ASP A 79 -4.11 11.76 -24.25
N GLY A 80 -5.35 11.71 -23.76
CA GLY A 80 -6.37 10.74 -24.17
C GLY A 80 -6.11 9.30 -23.69
N LEU A 81 -5.22 9.10 -22.70
CA LEU A 81 -4.98 7.79 -22.09
C LEU A 81 -5.92 7.54 -20.92
N LEU A 82 -6.66 6.45 -21.03
CA LEU A 82 -7.48 5.91 -19.94
C LEU A 82 -6.83 4.63 -19.45
N VAL A 83 -6.47 4.58 -18.19
CA VAL A 83 -5.86 3.41 -17.55
C VAL A 83 -6.57 3.10 -16.24
N GLU A 84 -6.54 1.85 -15.82
CA GLU A 84 -7.11 1.39 -14.56
C GLU A 84 -6.01 0.89 -13.61
N PHE A 85 -6.22 1.08 -12.32
CA PHE A 85 -5.31 0.55 -11.31
C PHE A 85 -5.54 -0.96 -11.14
N HIS A 86 -4.46 -1.75 -11.22
CA HIS A 86 -4.48 -3.19 -11.00
C HIS A 86 -4.08 -3.51 -9.56
N ALA A 87 -5.05 -3.87 -8.73
CA ALA A 87 -4.87 -4.04 -7.28
C ALA A 87 -3.97 -5.22 -6.88
N THR A 88 -3.74 -6.20 -7.75
CA THR A 88 -2.91 -7.37 -7.43
C THR A 88 -1.42 -7.08 -7.62
N GLY A 89 -0.59 -7.45 -6.63
CA GLY A 89 0.86 -7.21 -6.65
C GLY A 89 1.69 -8.17 -7.52
N GLY A 90 1.08 -9.21 -8.11
CA GLY A 90 1.78 -10.28 -8.82
C GLY A 90 2.50 -9.84 -10.10
N PHE A 91 3.61 -10.52 -10.43
CA PHE A 91 4.31 -10.35 -11.71
C PHE A 91 3.64 -11.12 -12.85
N GLN A 92 2.67 -11.96 -12.53
CA GLN A 92 1.94 -12.76 -13.51
C GLN A 92 1.16 -11.82 -14.44
N ASP A 93 1.17 -12.13 -15.72
CA ASP A 93 0.49 -11.38 -16.78
C ASP A 93 0.98 -9.94 -17.02
N CYS A 94 2.10 -9.55 -16.42
CA CYS A 94 2.73 -8.26 -16.66
C CYS A 94 3.32 -8.20 -18.06
N VAL A 95 2.84 -7.26 -18.89
CA VAL A 95 3.30 -7.06 -20.27
C VAL A 95 4.61 -6.26 -20.34
N LYS A 96 4.73 -5.25 -19.47
CA LYS A 96 5.91 -4.40 -19.36
C LYS A 96 6.18 -4.07 -17.89
N SER A 97 7.46 -4.06 -17.52
CA SER A 97 7.93 -3.66 -16.20
C SER A 97 9.08 -2.66 -16.31
N TYR A 98 9.18 -1.74 -15.37
CA TYR A 98 10.24 -0.75 -15.34
C TYR A 98 10.55 -0.29 -13.94
N ASP A 99 11.80 -0.45 -13.52
CA ASP A 99 12.31 0.05 -12.28
C ASP A 99 12.80 1.49 -12.43
N THR A 100 12.46 2.34 -11.49
CA THR A 100 12.90 3.73 -11.42
C THR A 100 12.88 4.21 -9.97
N ASN A 101 13.18 5.49 -9.75
CA ASN A 101 13.16 6.09 -8.43
C ASN A 101 12.26 7.32 -8.41
N ILE A 102 11.69 7.59 -7.24
CA ILE A 102 10.94 8.79 -6.89
C ILE A 102 11.53 9.43 -5.64
N MET A 103 11.08 10.63 -5.32
CA MET A 103 11.38 11.31 -4.06
C MET A 103 10.23 11.14 -3.07
N GLY A 104 10.51 11.34 -1.79
CA GLY A 104 9.52 11.29 -0.74
C GLY A 104 10.14 11.23 0.65
N ARG A 105 9.33 10.84 1.60
CA ARG A 105 9.72 10.69 2.99
C ARG A 105 9.25 9.34 3.53
N PHE A 106 9.82 8.95 4.64
CA PHE A 106 9.36 7.80 5.41
C PHE A 106 9.05 8.21 6.84
N ASN A 107 7.98 7.62 7.40
CA ASN A 107 7.78 7.55 8.84
C ASN A 107 8.39 6.25 9.36
N CYS A 108 9.04 6.30 10.52
CA CYS A 108 9.54 5.07 11.15
C CYS A 108 8.35 4.18 11.56
N GLY A 109 8.42 2.88 11.26
CA GLY A 109 7.40 1.92 11.67
C GLY A 109 7.37 1.64 13.18
N TYR A 110 8.44 2.02 13.91
CA TYR A 110 8.50 1.86 15.36
C TYR A 110 8.21 3.18 16.07
N ALA A 111 7.05 3.29 16.71
CA ALA A 111 6.58 4.53 17.32
C ALA A 111 7.48 5.11 18.41
N ALA A 112 8.22 4.27 19.15
CA ALA A 112 9.16 4.70 20.18
C ALA A 112 10.56 5.03 19.64
N CYS A 113 10.81 4.94 18.33
CA CYS A 113 12.09 5.27 17.74
C CYS A 113 12.34 6.80 17.82
N PRO A 114 13.55 7.26 18.23
CA PRO A 114 13.87 8.68 18.24
C PRO A 114 13.93 9.28 16.82
N VAL A 115 14.20 8.46 15.80
CA VAL A 115 14.14 8.84 14.38
C VAL A 115 12.75 8.60 13.87
N GLN A 116 11.88 9.60 13.94
CA GLN A 116 10.49 9.48 13.54
C GLN A 116 10.30 9.53 12.01
N LYS A 117 11.12 10.33 11.31
CA LYS A 117 10.97 10.61 9.89
C LYS A 117 12.32 10.82 9.23
N TRP A 118 12.43 10.45 7.95
CA TRP A 118 13.56 10.82 7.09
C TRP A 118 13.11 11.07 5.66
N SER A 119 13.89 11.87 4.93
CA SER A 119 13.64 12.12 3.51
C SER A 119 14.53 11.19 2.67
N SER A 120 14.01 10.74 1.54
CA SER A 120 14.75 9.99 0.54
C SER A 120 14.51 10.57 -0.85
N LYS A 121 15.59 10.77 -1.60
CA LYS A 121 15.54 11.13 -3.01
C LYS A 121 15.65 9.91 -3.94
N MET A 122 15.76 8.72 -3.36
CA MET A 122 15.96 7.45 -4.06
C MET A 122 15.04 6.37 -3.48
N ILE A 123 13.71 6.58 -3.58
CA ILE A 123 12.73 5.55 -3.26
C ILE A 123 12.53 4.72 -4.52
N ALA A 124 12.92 3.45 -4.49
CA ALA A 124 12.74 2.56 -5.62
C ALA A 124 11.26 2.26 -5.87
N ILE A 125 10.83 2.32 -7.12
CA ILE A 125 9.50 1.89 -7.56
C ILE A 125 9.61 0.99 -8.78
N THR A 126 8.73 -0.01 -8.86
CA THR A 126 8.55 -0.88 -10.02
C THR A 126 7.19 -0.62 -10.64
N ILE A 127 7.17 0.00 -11.82
CA ILE A 127 5.94 0.31 -12.57
C ILE A 127 5.68 -0.87 -13.50
N ARG A 128 4.44 -1.37 -13.54
CA ARG A 128 4.02 -2.50 -14.35
C ARG A 128 2.81 -2.16 -15.19
N LEU A 129 2.80 -2.63 -16.42
CA LEU A 129 1.66 -2.55 -17.34
C LEU A 129 1.12 -3.96 -17.58
N TYR A 130 -0.17 -4.12 -17.50
CA TYR A 130 -0.91 -5.35 -17.74
C TYR A 130 -1.79 -5.21 -18.98
N PRO A 131 -2.39 -6.30 -19.48
CA PRO A 131 -3.42 -6.25 -20.51
C PRO A 131 -4.56 -5.31 -20.11
N ASP A 132 -5.36 -4.90 -21.11
CA ASP A 132 -6.56 -4.04 -20.91
C ASP A 132 -6.25 -2.68 -20.27
N GLN A 133 -5.06 -2.12 -20.58
CA GLN A 133 -4.60 -0.81 -20.09
C GLN A 133 -4.59 -0.70 -18.56
N ARG A 134 -4.41 -1.80 -17.84
CA ARG A 134 -4.25 -1.80 -16.39
C ARG A 134 -2.78 -1.62 -16.01
N TYR A 135 -2.54 -0.94 -14.90
CA TYR A 135 -1.20 -0.74 -14.36
C TYR A 135 -1.18 -0.85 -12.84
N ASN A 136 -0.01 -1.10 -12.29
CA ASN A 136 0.29 -0.82 -10.89
C ASN A 136 1.72 -0.30 -10.72
N ALA A 137 2.02 0.15 -9.52
CA ALA A 137 3.36 0.54 -9.14
C ALA A 137 3.63 0.08 -7.71
N VAL A 138 4.67 -0.72 -7.55
CA VAL A 138 5.17 -1.17 -6.26
C VAL A 138 6.20 -0.16 -5.77
N VAL A 139 5.99 0.38 -4.58
CA VAL A 139 6.91 1.26 -3.87
C VAL A 139 7.71 0.42 -2.88
N TRP A 140 9.02 0.36 -3.08
CA TRP A 140 9.93 -0.38 -2.21
C TRP A 140 10.30 0.48 -1.00
N HIS A 141 10.11 -0.06 0.18
CA HIS A 141 10.33 0.65 1.44
C HIS A 141 11.83 0.79 1.75
N GLN A 142 12.12 1.62 2.74
CA GLN A 142 13.44 1.75 3.33
C GLN A 142 13.34 1.50 4.82
N ARG A 143 14.39 0.91 5.40
CA ARG A 143 14.48 0.66 6.83
C ARG A 143 15.06 1.85 7.57
N CYS A 144 14.61 2.02 8.79
CA CYS A 144 15.13 3.05 9.67
C CYS A 144 16.58 2.74 10.08
N GLN A 145 17.50 3.69 9.86
CA GLN A 145 18.92 3.51 10.22
C GLN A 145 19.16 3.27 11.73
N HIS A 146 18.22 3.70 12.58
CA HIS A 146 18.37 3.60 14.03
C HIS A 146 17.83 2.30 14.61
N CYS A 147 16.66 1.82 14.15
CA CYS A 147 15.98 0.66 14.76
C CYS A 147 15.67 -0.47 13.76
N ASP A 148 16.10 -0.34 12.52
CA ASP A 148 15.90 -1.29 11.41
C ASP A 148 14.43 -1.61 11.06
N SER A 149 13.47 -0.93 11.69
CA SER A 149 12.07 -1.09 11.34
C SER A 149 11.77 -0.58 9.95
N VAL A 150 10.89 -1.27 9.22
CA VAL A 150 10.45 -0.84 7.89
C VAL A 150 9.70 0.49 7.99
N GLY A 151 10.11 1.47 7.19
CA GLY A 151 9.52 2.79 7.14
C GLY A 151 8.27 2.81 6.26
N GLN A 152 7.30 3.63 6.65
CA GLN A 152 6.08 3.88 5.89
C GLN A 152 6.32 5.03 4.91
N PRO A 153 6.18 4.82 3.58
CA PRO A 153 6.42 5.87 2.61
C PRO A 153 5.33 6.95 2.67
N MET A 154 5.78 8.21 2.63
CA MET A 154 4.96 9.38 2.40
C MET A 154 5.31 9.92 1.03
N LEU A 155 4.47 9.66 0.06
CA LEU A 155 4.68 10.00 -1.33
C LEU A 155 4.25 11.44 -1.62
N ASP A 156 4.86 12.04 -2.62
CA ASP A 156 4.53 13.35 -3.16
C ASP A 156 4.17 13.26 -4.65
N GLY A 157 3.94 14.39 -5.30
CA GLY A 157 3.55 14.45 -6.72
C GLY A 157 4.52 13.74 -7.67
N THR A 158 5.79 13.52 -7.26
CA THR A 158 6.78 12.81 -8.10
C THR A 158 6.37 11.36 -8.38
N TYR A 159 5.57 10.74 -7.52
CA TYR A 159 5.00 9.40 -7.74
C TYR A 159 4.10 9.39 -8.98
N ALA A 160 3.09 10.26 -9.01
CA ALA A 160 2.16 10.33 -10.14
C ALA A 160 2.85 10.75 -11.45
N GLU A 161 3.70 11.77 -11.39
CA GLU A 161 4.48 12.25 -12.55
C GLU A 161 5.34 11.15 -13.15
N ARG A 162 6.03 10.37 -12.32
CA ARG A 162 6.93 9.29 -12.77
C ARG A 162 6.17 8.16 -13.44
N ILE A 163 5.02 7.76 -12.86
CA ILE A 163 4.16 6.72 -13.42
C ILE A 163 3.55 7.20 -14.74
N ALA A 164 2.93 8.39 -14.75
CA ALA A 164 2.33 8.95 -15.94
C ALA A 164 3.34 9.08 -17.09
N TYR A 165 4.55 9.61 -16.81
CA TYR A 165 5.64 9.66 -17.80
C TYR A 165 5.94 8.29 -18.39
N ARG A 166 6.07 7.25 -17.56
CA ARG A 166 6.40 5.90 -18.03
C ARG A 166 5.27 5.30 -18.86
N LEU A 167 4.03 5.44 -18.43
CA LEU A 167 2.86 4.98 -19.17
C LEU A 167 2.75 5.67 -20.53
N LYS A 168 2.85 7.00 -20.59
CA LYS A 168 2.87 7.75 -21.85
C LYS A 168 3.93 7.23 -22.82
N ARG A 169 5.15 7.00 -22.34
CA ARG A 169 6.24 6.42 -23.15
C ARG A 169 5.90 5.02 -23.68
N TRP A 170 5.24 4.20 -22.88
CA TRP A 170 4.84 2.86 -23.31
C TRP A 170 3.72 2.87 -24.35
N PHE A 171 2.86 3.87 -24.32
CA PHE A 171 1.81 4.10 -25.32
C PHE A 171 2.27 4.93 -26.53
N GLY A 172 3.58 5.23 -26.64
CA GLY A 172 4.17 5.90 -27.80
C GLY A 172 4.03 7.42 -27.80
N ILE A 173 3.56 8.03 -26.71
CA ILE A 173 3.43 9.48 -26.57
C ILE A 173 4.82 10.08 -26.31
N GLN A 174 5.17 11.11 -27.09
CA GLN A 174 6.38 11.88 -26.89
C GLN A 174 6.20 12.85 -25.73
N VAL A 175 7.00 12.68 -24.68
CA VAL A 175 6.99 13.54 -23.50
C VAL A 175 8.40 13.87 -23.06
N GLU A 176 8.59 15.06 -22.54
CA GLU A 176 9.86 15.44 -21.91
C GLU A 176 10.11 14.61 -20.64
N ILE A 177 11.39 14.35 -20.37
CA ILE A 177 11.78 13.64 -19.14
C ILE A 177 11.45 14.54 -17.95
N PRO A 178 10.66 14.07 -16.97
CA PRO A 178 10.39 14.86 -15.77
C PRO A 178 11.69 15.26 -15.10
N TYR A 179 11.77 16.53 -14.72
CA TYR A 179 12.94 17.05 -14.02
C TYR A 179 13.13 16.29 -12.69
N TYR A 180 14.31 15.78 -12.48
CA TYR A 180 14.69 15.08 -11.26
C TYR A 180 15.82 15.85 -10.57
N SER A 181 15.50 16.59 -9.51
CA SER A 181 16.47 17.36 -8.71
C SER A 181 17.31 16.49 -7.75
N GLY A 182 17.55 15.25 -8.13
CA GLY A 182 18.00 14.14 -7.28
C GLY A 182 19.46 14.18 -6.84
N GLU A 183 20.04 15.33 -6.52
CA GLU A 183 21.26 15.33 -5.73
C GLU A 183 20.98 14.83 -4.31
N SER A 184 21.40 13.62 -4.02
CA SER A 184 21.33 13.02 -2.68
C SER A 184 22.42 13.61 -1.80
N ASN A 185 22.08 13.98 -0.57
CA ASN A 185 23.04 14.45 0.43
C ASN A 185 23.78 13.27 1.12
N GLY A 186 24.24 12.30 0.35
CA GLY A 186 24.99 11.15 0.86
C GLY A 186 24.82 9.90 0.00
N PRO A 187 25.63 8.86 0.27
CA PRO A 187 25.54 7.61 -0.47
C PRO A 187 24.22 6.90 -0.18
N HIS A 188 23.69 6.20 -1.19
CA HIS A 188 22.52 5.35 -1.02
C HIS A 188 22.85 4.17 -0.10
N GLN A 189 22.11 4.04 1.00
CA GLN A 189 22.27 2.95 1.97
C GLN A 189 21.54 1.69 1.46
N ARG A 190 22.28 0.84 0.76
CA ARG A 190 21.74 -0.32 0.05
C ARG A 190 21.11 -1.33 0.99
N ASP A 191 21.77 -1.60 2.13
CA ASP A 191 21.35 -2.61 3.10
C ASP A 191 20.02 -2.24 3.78
N LEU A 192 19.68 -0.94 3.79
CA LEU A 192 18.41 -0.43 4.32
C LEU A 192 17.34 -0.22 3.24
N CYS A 193 17.61 -0.58 1.99
CA CYS A 193 16.68 -0.37 0.87
C CYS A 193 16.10 -1.70 0.40
N GLU A 194 14.81 -1.90 0.61
CA GLU A 194 14.13 -3.13 0.16
C GLU A 194 14.15 -3.29 -1.37
N GLY A 195 14.17 -2.18 -2.11
CA GLY A 195 14.36 -2.24 -3.55
C GLY A 195 15.75 -2.79 -3.95
N CYS A 196 16.82 -2.47 -3.21
CA CYS A 196 18.13 -3.07 -3.42
C CYS A 196 18.15 -4.55 -3.07
N ASN A 197 17.55 -4.91 -1.93
CA ASN A 197 17.48 -6.28 -1.44
C ASN A 197 16.73 -7.21 -2.41
N ASN A 198 15.78 -6.64 -3.15
CA ASN A 198 14.96 -7.37 -4.15
C ASN A 198 15.40 -7.14 -5.60
N GLY A 199 16.50 -6.41 -5.86
CA GLY A 199 17.04 -6.20 -7.21
C GLY A 199 16.28 -5.17 -8.07
N HIS A 200 15.43 -4.35 -7.47
CA HIS A 200 14.58 -3.35 -8.13
C HIS A 200 15.05 -1.90 -7.95
N CYS A 201 16.20 -1.65 -7.34
CA CYS A 201 16.70 -0.30 -7.15
C CYS A 201 17.73 0.07 -8.22
N ARG A 202 17.52 1.21 -8.88
CA ARG A 202 18.45 1.75 -9.90
C ARG A 202 19.64 2.55 -9.34
N ALA A 203 19.85 2.57 -8.05
CA ALA A 203 21.06 3.15 -7.46
C ALA A 203 22.35 2.40 -7.86
N LEU A 204 22.21 1.33 -8.64
CA LEU A 204 23.28 0.45 -9.09
C LEU A 204 23.77 0.71 -10.53
N LEU A 205 23.12 1.61 -11.22
CA LEU A 205 23.45 2.03 -12.59
C LEU A 205 23.97 3.46 -12.56
#